data_0b139062df9645ee75d1fd0165eca119
#
_entry.id   0b139062df9645ee75d1fd0165eca119
#
_cell.length_a   1.000
_cell.length_b   1.000
_cell.length_c   1.000
_cell.angle_alpha   90.00
_cell.angle_beta   90.00
_cell.angle_gamma   90.00
#
_symmetry.space_group_name_H-M   'P 1'
#
loop_
_entity.id
_entity.type
_entity.pdbx_description
1 polymer ?
#
loop_
_entity_poly.entity_id
_entity_poly.type
_entity_poly.pdbx_seq_one_letter_code
_entity_poly.pdbx_strand_id
1 'polypeptide(L)'
;MKAQKTDFVEIKTNAEMKMLRHAFIVIVSLVLTLSCKKEEKAEYKTLVKFNDVQNYVVANLEQSIALLDRVKESESYEERIERFKQARIAFKKAEPFGAYLTADNTLRVNGPPLPVFREDNGNVMPPVGLQAIEETVFDEELDKYKLFSQINNTQGFMRNILSDAKELEILPRRYFIPIHQQFLRIFTLGLSGFDTPTSLWGLEESVVCLQSIKEVYQMGVADTISVLDKNLNDQFLQNIDKAIYYIESNNNFETFDRYAFGREHLNILTKDWIAIRKTFGYDPPKAMAINFDAPTFFESNSFNEDFFRLTYNRNPSTEIIELGEALFKDKRLSANGDLACVSCHNPELAYQDGLRVARGKNNMELDRNTPTIINTIYQKNFFWDGRAPGLENQITSVFDNENEFDNDAHAIRASAVLQDTVYIKQMQTVFPNKNVNRNHIVRALAAYTSTLNAMNSRFDRNMRGELSDFTDEERLGMNLYMGKALCATCHFVPLTNGTVPPLFLDTEKEVIGVPKTAANKELDEDVGFYPVYKEDIHKFMFKTPTIRNAELTAPYMHNGAYATLEEVMDFYNKGGGGGLGFENLEHQTLPFDNLNLTEKEIDALVAFTKTFTDTNIKD
;
A
#
# COMPACT_ATOMS: atom_id res chain seq x y z
N MET A 1 72.78 -51.79 -31.87
CA MET A 1 71.51 -51.05 -32.24
C MET A 1 70.32 -51.95 -31.85
N LYS A 2 69.33 -51.38 -31.22
CA LYS A 2 68.11 -51.99 -30.66
C LYS A 2 68.33 -52.67 -29.30
N ALA A 3 68.00 -51.92 -28.23
CA ALA A 3 67.30 -52.38 -27.03
C ALA A 3 67.40 -51.26 -26.00
N GLN A 4 66.37 -50.44 -25.91
CA GLN A 4 66.03 -49.61 -24.74
C GLN A 4 64.76 -48.80 -25.05
N LYS A 5 63.62 -49.43 -24.96
CA LYS A 5 62.34 -48.73 -24.97
C LYS A 5 61.24 -49.71 -24.49
N THR A 6 61.26 -50.14 -23.23
CA THR A 6 60.17 -50.98 -22.69
C THR A 6 59.84 -50.72 -21.21
N ASP A 7 60.64 -49.96 -20.44
CA ASP A 7 60.39 -49.87 -18.98
C ASP A 7 59.69 -48.60 -18.50
N PHE A 8 59.31 -47.64 -19.40
CA PHE A 8 58.66 -46.40 -19.02
C PHE A 8 57.13 -46.37 -19.18
N VAL A 9 56.54 -47.41 -19.82
CA VAL A 9 55.09 -47.45 -20.13
C VAL A 9 54.28 -48.10 -19.00
N GLU A 10 54.85 -49.06 -18.26
CA GLU A 10 54.11 -49.76 -17.21
C GLU A 10 53.92 -48.98 -15.90
N ILE A 11 54.78 -48.03 -15.57
CA ILE A 11 54.67 -47.23 -14.36
C ILE A 11 53.65 -46.11 -14.53
N LYS A 12 53.48 -45.59 -15.75
CA LYS A 12 52.45 -44.53 -16.04
C LYS A 12 51.00 -45.07 -15.99
N THR A 13 50.76 -46.27 -16.46
CA THR A 13 49.44 -46.90 -16.49
C THR A 13 48.91 -47.24 -15.08
N ASN A 14 49.76 -47.59 -14.13
CA ASN A 14 49.32 -47.86 -12.76
C ASN A 14 48.96 -46.60 -11.95
N ALA A 15 49.65 -45.49 -12.20
CA ALA A 15 49.30 -44.19 -11.55
C ALA A 15 48.02 -43.58 -12.15
N GLU A 16 47.84 -43.66 -13.46
CA GLU A 16 46.62 -43.22 -14.14
C GLU A 16 45.39 -44.05 -13.78
N MET A 17 45.55 -45.40 -13.67
CA MET A 17 44.45 -46.25 -13.20
C MET A 17 44.10 -46.03 -11.73
N LYS A 18 45.04 -45.71 -10.84
CA LYS A 18 44.74 -45.31 -9.47
C LYS A 18 44.02 -43.96 -9.39
N MET A 19 44.43 -42.96 -10.16
CA MET A 19 43.73 -41.69 -10.26
C MET A 19 42.30 -41.85 -10.82
N LEU A 20 42.12 -42.63 -11.87
CA LEU A 20 40.79 -42.93 -12.44
C LEU A 20 39.88 -43.67 -11.45
N ARG A 21 40.41 -44.61 -10.66
CA ARG A 21 39.63 -45.29 -9.59
C ARG A 21 39.24 -44.31 -8.46
N HIS A 22 40.09 -43.41 -8.02
CA HIS A 22 39.74 -42.40 -7.01
C HIS A 22 38.74 -41.38 -7.57
N ALA A 23 38.92 -40.93 -8.81
CA ALA A 23 37.95 -40.05 -9.48
C ALA A 23 36.57 -40.74 -9.65
N PHE A 24 36.55 -42.02 -9.99
CA PHE A 24 35.29 -42.77 -10.11
C PHE A 24 34.59 -42.97 -8.76
N ILE A 25 35.34 -43.25 -7.66
CA ILE A 25 34.77 -43.33 -6.31
C ILE A 25 34.22 -41.99 -5.84
N VAL A 26 34.90 -40.88 -6.12
CA VAL A 26 34.44 -39.53 -5.79
C VAL A 26 33.18 -39.15 -6.60
N ILE A 27 33.15 -39.51 -7.90
CA ILE A 27 31.96 -39.27 -8.76
C ILE A 27 30.78 -40.12 -8.30
N VAL A 28 30.99 -41.38 -7.96
CA VAL A 28 29.92 -42.27 -7.45
C VAL A 28 29.42 -41.79 -6.08
N SER A 29 30.31 -41.32 -5.19
CA SER A 29 29.91 -40.71 -3.92
C SER A 29 29.12 -39.39 -4.13
N LEU A 30 29.51 -38.55 -5.09
CA LEU A 30 28.78 -37.32 -5.43
C LEU A 30 27.40 -37.61 -6.06
N VAL A 31 27.32 -38.63 -6.92
CA VAL A 31 26.06 -39.08 -7.54
C VAL A 31 25.12 -39.69 -6.50
N LEU A 32 25.62 -40.45 -5.53
CA LEU A 32 24.80 -40.99 -4.44
C LEU A 32 24.29 -39.89 -3.49
N THR A 33 25.11 -38.89 -3.17
CA THR A 33 24.66 -37.74 -2.36
C THR A 33 23.68 -36.80 -3.11
N LEU A 34 23.82 -36.68 -4.42
CA LEU A 34 22.88 -35.95 -5.27
C LEU A 34 21.57 -36.73 -5.50
N SER A 35 21.63 -38.06 -5.55
CA SER A 35 20.45 -38.92 -5.65
C SER A 35 19.62 -38.87 -4.36
N CYS A 36 20.26 -38.98 -3.18
CA CYS A 36 19.55 -38.82 -1.90
C CYS A 36 18.87 -37.45 -1.75
N LYS A 37 19.57 -36.34 -2.15
CA LYS A 37 18.93 -35.03 -2.13
C LYS A 37 17.80 -34.87 -3.15
N LYS A 38 17.84 -35.64 -4.23
CA LYS A 38 16.79 -35.57 -5.27
C LYS A 38 15.56 -36.42 -4.89
N GLU A 39 15.74 -37.50 -4.18
CA GLU A 39 14.66 -38.34 -3.62
C GLU A 39 13.97 -37.61 -2.46
N GLU A 40 14.70 -36.99 -1.50
CA GLU A 40 14.13 -36.17 -0.46
C GLU A 40 13.25 -35.04 -1.05
N LYS A 41 13.76 -34.29 -2.04
CA LYS A 41 12.97 -33.23 -2.69
C LYS A 41 11.75 -33.75 -3.48
N ALA A 42 11.76 -34.99 -3.94
CA ALA A 42 10.62 -35.60 -4.63
C ALA A 42 9.53 -36.03 -3.64
N GLU A 43 9.92 -36.54 -2.46
CA GLU A 43 9.01 -37.00 -1.42
C GLU A 43 8.19 -35.83 -0.81
N TYR A 44 8.82 -34.67 -0.56
CA TYR A 44 8.11 -33.48 -0.03
C TYR A 44 7.09 -32.87 -1.01
N LYS A 45 7.31 -32.95 -2.31
CA LYS A 45 6.35 -32.48 -3.31
C LYS A 45 5.04 -33.24 -3.31
N THR A 46 5.00 -34.47 -2.84
CA THR A 46 3.78 -35.29 -2.74
C THR A 46 2.91 -34.89 -1.54
N LEU A 47 3.45 -34.18 -0.54
CA LEU A 47 2.73 -33.73 0.64
C LEU A 47 1.98 -32.40 0.44
N VAL A 48 2.32 -31.66 -0.63
CA VAL A 48 1.70 -30.35 -0.93
C VAL A 48 0.34 -30.55 -1.60
N LYS A 49 -0.71 -29.95 -1.03
CA LYS A 49 -2.09 -30.12 -1.47
C LYS A 49 -2.75 -28.81 -1.92
N PHE A 50 -2.11 -28.11 -2.87
CA PHE A 50 -2.65 -26.84 -3.37
C PHE A 50 -4.02 -26.96 -4.05
N ASN A 51 -4.36 -28.13 -4.61
CA ASN A 51 -5.69 -28.39 -5.15
C ASN A 51 -6.78 -28.34 -4.07
N ASP A 52 -6.49 -28.83 -2.85
CA ASP A 52 -7.43 -28.77 -1.74
C ASP A 52 -7.66 -27.32 -1.32
N VAL A 53 -6.60 -26.51 -1.31
CA VAL A 53 -6.70 -25.06 -1.07
C VAL A 53 -7.55 -24.36 -2.15
N GLN A 54 -7.35 -24.71 -3.42
CA GLN A 54 -8.16 -24.18 -4.53
C GLN A 54 -9.63 -24.53 -4.36
N ASN A 55 -9.92 -25.78 -4.04
CA ASN A 55 -11.30 -26.23 -3.78
C ASN A 55 -11.93 -25.49 -2.60
N TYR A 56 -11.17 -25.25 -1.53
CA TYR A 56 -11.62 -24.44 -0.37
C TYR A 56 -11.99 -23.02 -0.78
N VAL A 57 -11.16 -22.34 -1.55
CA VAL A 57 -11.40 -20.99 -2.05
C VAL A 57 -12.65 -20.94 -2.93
N VAL A 58 -12.77 -21.86 -3.89
CA VAL A 58 -13.92 -21.98 -4.78
C VAL A 58 -15.21 -22.22 -4.00
N ALA A 59 -15.21 -23.17 -3.05
CA ALA A 59 -16.39 -23.48 -2.25
C ALA A 59 -16.88 -22.28 -1.42
N ASN A 60 -15.95 -21.52 -0.81
CA ASN A 60 -16.31 -20.34 -0.02
C ASN A 60 -16.85 -19.19 -0.88
N LEU A 61 -16.31 -18.97 -2.10
CA LEU A 61 -16.86 -18.00 -3.06
C LEU A 61 -18.28 -18.42 -3.52
N GLU A 62 -18.50 -19.67 -3.86
CA GLU A 62 -19.80 -20.20 -4.23
C GLU A 62 -20.82 -20.05 -3.09
N GLN A 63 -20.39 -20.35 -1.86
CA GLN A 63 -21.22 -20.17 -0.68
C GLN A 63 -21.59 -18.71 -0.43
N SER A 64 -20.64 -17.78 -0.54
CA SER A 64 -20.89 -16.34 -0.36
C SER A 64 -21.90 -15.84 -1.39
N ILE A 65 -21.74 -16.20 -2.67
CA ILE A 65 -22.68 -15.85 -3.75
C ILE A 65 -24.09 -16.37 -3.44
N ALA A 66 -24.22 -17.63 -3.02
CA ALA A 66 -25.51 -18.23 -2.69
C ALA A 66 -26.16 -17.59 -1.45
N LEU A 67 -25.37 -17.21 -0.45
CA LEU A 67 -25.86 -16.55 0.76
C LEU A 67 -26.37 -15.13 0.46
N LEU A 68 -25.77 -14.41 -0.47
CA LEU A 68 -26.28 -13.10 -0.94
C LEU A 68 -27.67 -13.23 -1.59
N ASP A 69 -27.97 -14.32 -2.29
CA ASP A 69 -29.34 -14.57 -2.79
C ASP A 69 -30.32 -14.72 -1.64
N ARG A 70 -29.94 -15.41 -0.56
CA ARG A 70 -30.77 -15.54 0.63
C ARG A 70 -31.04 -14.22 1.37
N VAL A 71 -30.10 -13.24 1.27
CA VAL A 71 -30.35 -11.89 1.82
C VAL A 71 -31.57 -11.25 1.15
N LYS A 72 -31.74 -11.43 -0.17
CA LYS A 72 -32.93 -10.93 -0.92
C LYS A 72 -34.24 -11.53 -0.47
N GLU A 73 -34.19 -12.74 0.10
CA GLU A 73 -35.36 -13.51 0.57
C GLU A 73 -35.69 -13.28 2.05
N SER A 74 -34.97 -12.38 2.73
CA SER A 74 -35.17 -12.12 4.17
C SER A 74 -36.53 -11.43 4.43
N GLU A 75 -37.23 -11.90 5.45
CA GLU A 75 -38.53 -11.38 5.84
C GLU A 75 -38.43 -10.35 6.99
N SER A 76 -37.36 -10.42 7.81
CA SER A 76 -37.14 -9.49 8.91
C SER A 76 -35.77 -8.77 8.80
N TYR A 77 -35.63 -7.70 9.58
CA TYR A 77 -34.37 -6.93 9.68
C TYR A 77 -33.22 -7.79 10.24
N GLU A 78 -33.51 -8.53 11.33
CA GLU A 78 -32.52 -9.38 11.98
C GLU A 78 -32.04 -10.52 11.08
N GLU A 79 -33.01 -11.15 10.38
CA GLU A 79 -32.71 -12.23 9.43
C GLU A 79 -31.84 -11.72 8.27
N ARG A 80 -32.11 -10.50 7.79
CA ARG A 80 -31.35 -9.85 6.71
C ARG A 80 -29.90 -9.61 7.13
N ILE A 81 -29.68 -9.06 8.33
CA ILE A 81 -28.35 -8.83 8.89
C ILE A 81 -27.59 -10.14 9.07
N GLU A 82 -28.21 -11.15 9.67
CA GLU A 82 -27.56 -12.45 9.92
C GLU A 82 -27.15 -13.14 8.63
N ARG A 83 -28.03 -13.19 7.62
CA ARG A 83 -27.72 -13.77 6.31
C ARG A 83 -26.61 -13.01 5.59
N PHE A 84 -26.61 -11.69 5.70
CA PHE A 84 -25.54 -10.86 5.13
C PHE A 84 -24.21 -11.12 5.85
N LYS A 85 -24.20 -11.19 7.18
CA LYS A 85 -23.01 -11.55 7.96
C LYS A 85 -22.43 -12.90 7.52
N GLN A 86 -23.27 -13.91 7.33
CA GLN A 86 -22.84 -15.21 6.83
C GLN A 86 -22.22 -15.14 5.42
N ALA A 87 -22.79 -14.32 4.53
CA ALA A 87 -22.24 -14.12 3.19
C ALA A 87 -20.86 -13.46 3.25
N ARG A 88 -20.66 -12.46 4.12
CA ARG A 88 -19.35 -11.82 4.33
C ARG A 88 -18.33 -12.80 4.92
N ILE A 89 -18.70 -13.59 5.92
CA ILE A 89 -17.83 -14.62 6.51
C ILE A 89 -17.31 -15.59 5.44
N ALA A 90 -18.21 -16.07 4.56
CA ALA A 90 -17.79 -16.95 3.46
C ALA A 90 -16.86 -16.23 2.47
N PHE A 91 -17.12 -14.97 2.14
CA PHE A 91 -16.23 -14.18 1.30
C PHE A 91 -14.85 -13.99 1.94
N LYS A 92 -14.78 -13.63 3.23
CA LYS A 92 -13.54 -13.40 3.97
C LYS A 92 -12.61 -14.63 4.01
N LYS A 93 -13.17 -15.84 3.99
CA LYS A 93 -12.38 -17.07 3.88
C LYS A 93 -11.66 -17.21 2.54
N ALA A 94 -12.22 -16.70 1.46
CA ALA A 94 -11.63 -16.72 0.11
C ALA A 94 -10.87 -15.45 -0.27
N GLU A 95 -11.08 -14.36 0.46
CA GLU A 95 -10.58 -13.02 0.13
C GLU A 95 -9.08 -12.95 -0.15
N PRO A 96 -8.18 -13.63 0.61
CA PRO A 96 -6.74 -13.57 0.34
C PRO A 96 -6.40 -13.93 -1.11
N PHE A 97 -7.00 -14.98 -1.60
CA PHE A 97 -6.76 -15.49 -2.94
C PHE A 97 -7.49 -14.65 -4.01
N GLY A 98 -8.74 -14.26 -3.76
CA GLY A 98 -9.49 -13.38 -4.63
C GLY A 98 -8.79 -12.04 -4.84
N ALA A 99 -8.32 -11.40 -3.77
CA ALA A 99 -7.61 -10.13 -3.81
C ALA A 99 -6.29 -10.20 -4.61
N TYR A 100 -5.63 -11.35 -4.59
CA TYR A 100 -4.39 -11.56 -5.34
C TYR A 100 -4.63 -11.92 -6.81
N LEU A 101 -5.63 -12.75 -7.09
CA LEU A 101 -5.91 -13.23 -8.44
C LEU A 101 -6.56 -12.14 -9.31
N THR A 102 -7.48 -11.37 -8.72
CA THR A 102 -8.32 -10.37 -9.42
C THR A 102 -8.50 -9.12 -8.57
N ALA A 103 -7.46 -8.32 -8.47
CA ALA A 103 -7.43 -7.10 -7.64
C ALA A 103 -8.62 -6.17 -7.90
N ASP A 104 -8.87 -5.83 -9.18
CA ASP A 104 -9.93 -4.90 -9.57
C ASP A 104 -11.33 -5.40 -9.20
N ASN A 105 -11.62 -6.70 -9.44
CA ASN A 105 -12.89 -7.28 -9.04
C ASN A 105 -13.05 -7.33 -7.52
N THR A 106 -11.97 -7.64 -6.77
CA THR A 106 -12.02 -7.69 -5.31
C THR A 106 -12.20 -6.30 -4.71
N LEU A 107 -11.57 -5.27 -5.27
CA LEU A 107 -11.81 -3.88 -4.86
C LEU A 107 -13.28 -3.49 -5.10
N ARG A 108 -13.91 -3.94 -6.19
CA ARG A 108 -15.34 -3.73 -6.45
C ARG A 108 -16.25 -4.52 -5.49
N VAL A 109 -15.80 -5.67 -5.02
CA VAL A 109 -16.58 -6.50 -4.07
C VAL A 109 -16.48 -5.99 -2.63
N ASN A 110 -15.33 -5.49 -2.20
CA ASN A 110 -15.11 -5.07 -0.81
C ASN A 110 -14.34 -3.74 -0.70
N GLY A 111 -14.61 -2.80 -1.59
CA GLY A 111 -14.12 -1.41 -1.53
C GLY A 111 -15.16 -0.44 -1.01
N PRO A 112 -14.81 0.85 -0.90
CA PRO A 112 -15.70 1.90 -0.41
C PRO A 112 -17.01 1.97 -1.20
N PRO A 113 -18.14 2.31 -0.56
CA PRO A 113 -19.47 2.38 -1.20
C PRO A 113 -19.63 3.69 -1.98
N LEU A 114 -18.66 3.99 -2.85
CA LEU A 114 -18.61 5.22 -3.63
C LEU A 114 -18.99 5.00 -5.09
N PRO A 115 -19.60 5.98 -5.77
CA PRO A 115 -19.79 5.94 -7.20
C PRO A 115 -18.44 5.98 -7.93
N VAL A 116 -18.31 5.23 -9.00
CA VAL A 116 -17.05 5.11 -9.75
C VAL A 116 -17.25 5.56 -11.19
N PHE A 117 -16.44 6.55 -11.60
CA PHE A 117 -16.36 6.95 -13.00
C PHE A 117 -15.58 5.94 -13.83
N ARG A 118 -16.14 5.53 -14.93
CA ARG A 118 -15.53 4.61 -15.89
C ARG A 118 -14.96 5.36 -17.08
N GLU A 119 -13.65 5.47 -17.14
CA GLU A 119 -12.94 6.17 -18.23
C GLU A 119 -13.20 5.55 -19.60
N ASP A 120 -13.44 4.22 -19.66
CA ASP A 120 -13.64 3.48 -20.90
C ASP A 120 -14.94 3.83 -21.64
N ASN A 121 -15.96 4.34 -20.94
CA ASN A 121 -17.26 4.65 -21.53
C ASN A 121 -17.90 5.94 -21.02
N GLY A 122 -17.25 6.69 -20.14
CA GLY A 122 -17.73 7.96 -19.60
C GLY A 122 -18.96 7.83 -18.69
N ASN A 123 -19.25 6.65 -18.14
CA ASN A 123 -20.39 6.43 -17.26
C ASN A 123 -19.97 6.41 -15.79
N VAL A 124 -20.81 6.94 -14.94
CA VAL A 124 -20.70 6.80 -13.48
C VAL A 124 -21.45 5.53 -13.05
N MET A 125 -20.71 4.56 -12.49
CA MET A 125 -21.32 3.39 -11.88
C MET A 125 -21.81 3.73 -10.47
N PRO A 126 -23.02 3.30 -10.07
CA PRO A 126 -23.48 3.47 -8.70
C PRO A 126 -22.61 2.67 -7.72
N PRO A 127 -22.67 2.99 -6.42
CA PRO A 127 -21.99 2.20 -5.38
C PRO A 127 -22.38 0.71 -5.45
N VAL A 128 -21.37 -0.15 -5.46
CA VAL A 128 -21.51 -1.61 -5.48
C VAL A 128 -20.55 -2.23 -4.46
N GLY A 129 -20.72 -3.49 -4.14
CA GLY A 129 -19.87 -4.23 -3.23
C GLY A 129 -20.52 -4.48 -1.88
N LEU A 130 -19.79 -5.21 -1.04
CA LEU A 130 -20.29 -5.63 0.26
C LEU A 130 -20.52 -4.43 1.20
N GLN A 131 -19.72 -3.37 1.11
CA GLN A 131 -19.93 -2.17 1.92
C GLN A 131 -21.19 -1.40 1.49
N ALA A 132 -21.46 -1.30 0.18
CA ALA A 132 -22.69 -0.68 -0.32
C ALA A 132 -23.96 -1.50 0.07
N ILE A 133 -23.84 -2.83 0.05
CA ILE A 133 -24.90 -3.72 0.52
C ILE A 133 -25.10 -3.56 2.04
N GLU A 134 -24.01 -3.42 2.80
CA GLU A 134 -24.02 -3.22 4.25
C GLU A 134 -24.86 -2.01 4.64
N GLU A 135 -24.60 -0.85 4.05
CA GLU A 135 -25.41 0.36 4.29
C GLU A 135 -26.90 0.09 4.10
N THR A 136 -27.27 -0.56 2.99
CA THR A 136 -28.68 -0.84 2.68
C THR A 136 -29.28 -1.94 3.57
N VAL A 137 -28.46 -2.91 4.01
CA VAL A 137 -28.90 -3.97 4.94
C VAL A 137 -29.18 -3.40 6.33
N PHE A 138 -28.42 -2.40 6.76
CA PHE A 138 -28.59 -1.74 8.07
C PHE A 138 -29.60 -0.58 8.06
N ASP A 139 -30.16 -0.23 6.89
CA ASP A 139 -31.21 0.76 6.81
C ASP A 139 -32.54 0.17 7.32
N GLU A 140 -33.18 0.84 8.30
CA GLU A 140 -34.48 0.46 8.81
C GLU A 140 -35.56 0.58 7.74
N GLU A 141 -35.47 1.59 6.86
CA GLU A 141 -36.36 1.81 5.72
C GLU A 141 -35.80 1.14 4.44
N LEU A 142 -35.94 -0.17 4.36
CA LEU A 142 -35.35 -0.98 3.30
C LEU A 142 -35.83 -0.60 1.88
N ASP A 143 -34.93 -0.08 1.06
CA ASP A 143 -35.11 -0.02 -0.40
C ASP A 143 -34.73 -1.39 -1.03
N LYS A 144 -35.77 -2.22 -1.28
CA LYS A 144 -35.58 -3.55 -1.90
C LYS A 144 -34.97 -3.48 -3.30
N TYR A 145 -35.31 -2.46 -4.09
CA TYR A 145 -34.75 -2.32 -5.47
C TYR A 145 -33.27 -2.00 -5.44
N LYS A 146 -32.86 -1.07 -4.57
CA LYS A 146 -31.46 -0.73 -4.33
C LYS A 146 -30.69 -1.97 -3.86
N LEU A 147 -31.19 -2.66 -2.82
CA LEU A 147 -30.57 -3.88 -2.29
C LEU A 147 -30.37 -4.95 -3.39
N PHE A 148 -31.43 -5.25 -4.16
CA PHE A 148 -31.36 -6.29 -5.21
C PHE A 148 -30.38 -5.90 -6.32
N SER A 149 -30.36 -4.63 -6.72
CA SER A 149 -29.41 -4.13 -7.70
C SER A 149 -27.97 -4.25 -7.20
N GLN A 150 -27.69 -3.82 -5.97
CA GLN A 150 -26.36 -3.91 -5.35
C GLN A 150 -25.91 -5.37 -5.24
N ILE A 151 -26.76 -6.28 -4.75
CA ILE A 151 -26.43 -7.72 -4.65
C ILE A 151 -26.12 -8.30 -6.03
N ASN A 152 -26.98 -8.07 -7.04
CA ASN A 152 -26.79 -8.65 -8.37
C ASN A 152 -25.50 -8.18 -9.03
N ASN A 153 -25.17 -6.88 -8.89
CA ASN A 153 -23.94 -6.30 -9.43
C ASN A 153 -22.70 -6.86 -8.70
N THR A 154 -22.74 -6.91 -7.37
CA THR A 154 -21.67 -7.48 -6.54
C THR A 154 -21.43 -8.95 -6.87
N GLN A 155 -22.49 -9.76 -7.00
CA GLN A 155 -22.38 -11.13 -7.44
C GLN A 155 -21.77 -11.27 -8.84
N GLY A 156 -21.98 -10.29 -9.73
CA GLY A 156 -21.33 -10.25 -11.05
C GLY A 156 -19.80 -10.22 -10.91
N PHE A 157 -19.27 -9.33 -10.08
CA PHE A 157 -17.82 -9.26 -9.80
C PHE A 157 -17.33 -10.52 -9.06
N MET A 158 -18.09 -11.04 -8.10
CA MET A 158 -17.73 -12.28 -7.40
C MET A 158 -17.67 -13.50 -8.33
N ARG A 159 -18.53 -13.58 -9.36
CA ARG A 159 -18.46 -14.65 -10.38
C ARG A 159 -17.20 -14.54 -11.25
N ASN A 160 -16.70 -13.35 -11.51
CA ASN A 160 -15.41 -13.19 -12.20
C ASN A 160 -14.26 -13.72 -11.32
N ILE A 161 -14.25 -13.37 -10.03
CA ILE A 161 -13.28 -13.91 -9.07
C ILE A 161 -13.36 -15.44 -9.01
N LEU A 162 -14.57 -15.98 -8.96
CA LEU A 162 -14.84 -17.43 -8.93
C LEU A 162 -14.35 -18.12 -10.20
N SER A 163 -14.55 -17.52 -11.37
CA SER A 163 -14.04 -18.05 -12.64
C SER A 163 -12.52 -18.17 -12.62
N ASP A 164 -11.84 -17.10 -12.22
CA ASP A 164 -10.38 -17.09 -12.12
C ASP A 164 -9.86 -18.06 -11.06
N ALA A 165 -10.56 -18.18 -9.91
CA ALA A 165 -10.21 -19.14 -8.87
C ALA A 165 -10.35 -20.61 -9.34
N LYS A 166 -11.26 -20.90 -10.27
CA LYS A 166 -11.41 -22.24 -10.88
C LYS A 166 -10.35 -22.53 -11.94
N GLU A 167 -9.97 -21.51 -12.70
CA GLU A 167 -9.07 -21.69 -13.87
C GLU A 167 -7.58 -21.59 -13.50
N LEU A 168 -7.24 -20.74 -12.53
CA LEU A 168 -5.86 -20.45 -12.17
C LEU A 168 -5.36 -21.37 -11.08
N GLU A 169 -4.55 -22.38 -11.45
CA GLU A 169 -3.91 -23.31 -10.51
C GLU A 169 -3.17 -22.54 -9.40
N ILE A 170 -3.36 -22.97 -8.14
CA ILE A 170 -2.59 -22.48 -7.01
C ILE A 170 -1.21 -23.11 -7.04
N LEU A 171 -0.23 -22.26 -7.34
CA LEU A 171 1.21 -22.55 -7.30
C LEU A 171 1.83 -21.85 -6.09
N PRO A 172 3.08 -22.12 -5.71
CA PRO A 172 3.73 -21.46 -4.55
C PRO A 172 3.56 -19.94 -4.54
N ARG A 173 3.67 -19.26 -5.70
CA ARG A 173 3.45 -17.83 -5.80
C ARG A 173 2.02 -17.42 -5.40
N ARG A 174 1.02 -18.15 -5.88
CA ARG A 174 -0.40 -17.89 -5.63
C ARG A 174 -0.85 -18.42 -4.26
N TYR A 175 0.06 -19.02 -3.51
CA TYR A 175 -0.16 -19.48 -2.14
C TYR A 175 0.50 -18.57 -1.10
N PHE A 176 1.82 -18.37 -1.20
CA PHE A 176 2.58 -17.65 -0.17
C PHE A 176 2.34 -16.13 -0.18
N ILE A 177 2.21 -15.53 -1.35
CA ILE A 177 2.03 -14.08 -1.47
C ILE A 177 0.66 -13.63 -0.94
N PRO A 178 -0.48 -14.23 -1.35
CA PRO A 178 -1.79 -13.82 -0.84
C PRO A 178 -1.92 -13.87 0.67
N ILE A 179 -1.39 -14.93 1.29
CA ILE A 179 -1.47 -15.09 2.75
C ILE A 179 -0.61 -14.03 3.45
N HIS A 180 0.58 -13.74 2.95
CA HIS A 180 1.41 -12.65 3.50
C HIS A 180 0.70 -11.29 3.38
N GLN A 181 0.08 -11.03 2.24
CA GLN A 181 -0.71 -9.81 2.00
C GLN A 181 -1.95 -9.74 2.90
N GLN A 182 -2.54 -10.89 3.25
CA GLN A 182 -3.72 -10.93 4.14
C GLN A 182 -3.37 -10.51 5.57
N PHE A 183 -2.16 -10.77 6.07
CA PHE A 183 -1.73 -10.22 7.36
C PHE A 183 -1.74 -8.69 7.36
N LEU A 184 -1.28 -8.07 6.28
CA LEU A 184 -1.35 -6.62 6.12
C LEU A 184 -2.80 -6.14 6.03
N ARG A 185 -3.66 -6.81 5.23
CA ARG A 185 -5.08 -6.47 5.12
C ARG A 185 -5.82 -6.52 6.45
N ILE A 186 -5.60 -7.58 7.24
CA ILE A 186 -6.18 -7.69 8.59
C ILE A 186 -5.85 -6.44 9.39
N PHE A 187 -4.58 -6.02 9.42
CA PHE A 187 -4.16 -4.88 10.22
C PHE A 187 -4.68 -3.55 9.66
N THR A 188 -4.55 -3.35 8.35
CA THR A 188 -4.82 -2.04 7.74
C THR A 188 -6.30 -1.80 7.40
N LEU A 189 -7.04 -2.83 7.01
CA LEU A 189 -8.41 -2.71 6.53
C LEU A 189 -9.43 -3.35 7.51
N GLY A 190 -9.12 -4.53 8.06
CA GLY A 190 -9.98 -5.20 9.01
C GLY A 190 -10.07 -4.46 10.36
N LEU A 191 -8.92 -4.29 11.02
CA LEU A 191 -8.86 -3.68 12.36
C LEU A 191 -9.10 -2.17 12.38
N SER A 192 -9.10 -1.50 11.23
CA SER A 192 -9.44 -0.08 11.10
C SER A 192 -10.94 0.19 10.90
N GLY A 193 -11.72 -0.85 10.63
CA GLY A 193 -13.14 -0.72 10.27
C GLY A 193 -13.39 -0.36 8.81
N PHE A 194 -12.34 -0.20 7.97
CA PHE A 194 -12.50 0.09 6.56
C PHE A 194 -13.39 -0.91 5.83
N ASP A 195 -13.21 -2.21 6.09
CA ASP A 195 -13.98 -3.27 5.44
C ASP A 195 -15.45 -3.32 5.85
N THR A 196 -15.80 -2.77 7.02
CA THR A 196 -17.15 -2.85 7.64
C THR A 196 -17.49 -1.54 8.35
N PRO A 197 -17.66 -0.44 7.60
CA PRO A 197 -17.82 0.90 8.17
C PRO A 197 -19.11 1.08 8.98
N THR A 198 -20.16 0.33 8.68
CA THR A 198 -21.45 0.42 9.35
C THR A 198 -21.57 -0.55 10.53
N SER A 199 -21.23 -1.82 10.32
CA SER A 199 -21.40 -2.87 11.34
C SER A 199 -20.26 -2.96 12.34
N LEU A 200 -19.07 -2.46 11.99
CA LEU A 200 -17.82 -2.58 12.75
C LEU A 200 -17.44 -4.05 13.06
N TRP A 201 -17.81 -5.00 12.19
CA TRP A 201 -17.46 -6.43 12.33
C TRP A 201 -15.99 -6.74 12.03
N GLY A 202 -15.15 -5.74 11.80
CA GLY A 202 -13.77 -5.91 11.40
C GLY A 202 -12.95 -6.81 12.33
N LEU A 203 -13.20 -6.79 13.64
CA LEU A 203 -12.55 -7.71 14.59
C LEU A 203 -12.99 -9.17 14.35
N GLU A 204 -14.30 -9.43 14.24
CA GLU A 204 -14.83 -10.77 13.98
C GLU A 204 -14.36 -11.31 12.62
N GLU A 205 -14.37 -10.47 11.59
CA GLU A 205 -13.88 -10.85 10.26
C GLU A 205 -12.37 -11.11 10.25
N SER A 206 -11.59 -10.38 11.07
CA SER A 206 -10.17 -10.65 11.25
C SER A 206 -9.91 -12.01 11.89
N VAL A 207 -10.74 -12.44 12.84
CA VAL A 207 -10.72 -13.82 13.39
C VAL A 207 -11.00 -14.83 12.28
N VAL A 208 -12.03 -14.62 11.46
CA VAL A 208 -12.35 -15.50 10.32
C VAL A 208 -11.18 -15.59 9.33
N CYS A 209 -10.54 -14.46 9.03
CA CYS A 209 -9.35 -14.45 8.16
C CYS A 209 -8.19 -15.25 8.74
N LEU A 210 -7.88 -15.10 10.04
CA LEU A 210 -6.82 -15.86 10.71
C LEU A 210 -7.15 -17.35 10.78
N GLN A 211 -8.40 -17.73 11.07
CA GLN A 211 -8.87 -19.11 11.03
C GLN A 211 -8.72 -19.70 9.63
N SER A 212 -9.12 -18.97 8.60
CA SER A 212 -8.94 -19.39 7.20
C SER A 212 -7.47 -19.58 6.83
N ILE A 213 -6.58 -18.66 7.26
CA ILE A 213 -5.13 -18.83 7.05
C ILE A 213 -4.62 -20.10 7.72
N LYS A 214 -5.07 -20.39 8.95
CA LYS A 214 -4.71 -21.63 9.66
C LYS A 214 -5.19 -22.88 8.92
N GLU A 215 -6.46 -22.90 8.48
CA GLU A 215 -7.05 -24.01 7.71
C GLU A 215 -6.28 -24.24 6.41
N VAL A 216 -6.02 -23.17 5.65
CA VAL A 216 -5.28 -23.21 4.39
C VAL A 216 -3.82 -23.64 4.60
N TYR A 217 -3.19 -23.23 5.70
CA TYR A 217 -1.84 -23.68 6.06
C TYR A 217 -1.83 -25.18 6.36
N GLN A 218 -2.75 -25.66 7.21
CA GLN A 218 -2.86 -27.07 7.58
C GLN A 218 -3.16 -27.95 6.36
N MET A 219 -4.03 -27.48 5.49
CA MET A 219 -4.42 -28.15 4.25
C MET A 219 -3.29 -28.18 3.21
N GLY A 220 -2.58 -27.04 3.03
CA GLY A 220 -1.66 -26.83 1.91
C GLY A 220 -0.24 -27.34 2.14
N VAL A 221 0.43 -26.89 3.21
CA VAL A 221 1.88 -27.08 3.38
C VAL A 221 2.31 -27.56 4.78
N ALA A 222 1.43 -27.66 5.77
CA ALA A 222 1.79 -28.00 7.14
C ALA A 222 2.51 -29.34 7.25
N ASP A 223 2.06 -30.38 6.53
CA ASP A 223 2.71 -31.69 6.50
C ASP A 223 4.15 -31.56 6.00
N THR A 224 4.38 -30.80 4.95
CA THR A 224 5.72 -30.54 4.39
C THR A 224 6.59 -29.79 5.40
N ILE A 225 6.09 -28.73 6.01
CA ILE A 225 6.85 -27.95 7.00
C ILE A 225 7.11 -28.76 8.26
N SER A 226 6.17 -29.58 8.73
CA SER A 226 6.36 -30.46 9.88
C SER A 226 7.49 -31.46 9.69
N VAL A 227 7.70 -31.94 8.46
CA VAL A 227 8.83 -32.82 8.12
C VAL A 227 10.14 -32.04 8.03
N LEU A 228 10.12 -30.84 7.46
CA LEU A 228 11.33 -30.01 7.27
C LEU A 228 11.79 -29.33 8.56
N ASP A 229 10.85 -28.79 9.32
CA ASP A 229 11.05 -28.07 10.59
C ASP A 229 9.79 -28.18 11.46
N LYS A 230 9.71 -29.22 12.28
CA LYS A 230 8.57 -29.46 13.17
C LYS A 230 8.36 -28.29 14.16
N ASN A 231 9.44 -27.70 14.66
CA ASN A 231 9.34 -26.63 15.65
C ASN A 231 8.70 -25.39 15.03
N LEU A 232 9.09 -25.03 13.81
CA LEU A 232 8.49 -23.92 13.07
C LEU A 232 7.00 -24.15 12.78
N ASN A 233 6.63 -25.38 12.38
CA ASN A 233 5.24 -25.77 12.19
C ASN A 233 4.41 -25.57 13.47
N ASP A 234 4.87 -26.12 14.58
CA ASP A 234 4.16 -26.04 15.87
C ASP A 234 4.11 -24.61 16.40
N GLN A 235 5.19 -23.83 16.22
CA GLN A 235 5.27 -22.41 16.59
C GLN A 235 4.25 -21.56 15.82
N PHE A 236 4.16 -21.70 14.52
CA PHE A 236 3.20 -20.95 13.71
C PHE A 236 1.76 -21.24 14.10
N LEU A 237 1.42 -22.55 14.26
CA LEU A 237 0.08 -22.95 14.69
C LEU A 237 -0.28 -22.41 16.07
N GLN A 238 0.67 -22.40 17.01
CA GLN A 238 0.47 -21.82 18.34
C GLN A 238 0.31 -20.30 18.28
N ASN A 239 1.11 -19.61 17.46
CA ASN A 239 1.08 -18.14 17.37
C ASN A 239 -0.18 -17.64 16.68
N ILE A 240 -0.68 -18.34 15.65
CA ILE A 240 -1.95 -17.95 15.02
C ILE A 240 -3.12 -18.17 15.98
N ASP A 241 -3.11 -19.24 16.79
CA ASP A 241 -4.13 -19.45 17.84
C ASP A 241 -4.09 -18.36 18.92
N LYS A 242 -2.90 -17.90 19.31
CA LYS A 242 -2.77 -16.76 20.25
C LYS A 242 -3.33 -15.46 19.64
N ALA A 243 -3.09 -15.22 18.36
CA ALA A 243 -3.62 -14.04 17.69
C ALA A 243 -5.15 -14.07 17.60
N ILE A 244 -5.74 -15.21 17.25
CA ILE A 244 -7.18 -15.44 17.25
C ILE A 244 -7.76 -15.19 18.66
N TYR A 245 -7.20 -15.86 19.67
CA TYR A 245 -7.63 -15.71 21.06
C TYR A 245 -7.53 -14.27 21.57
N TYR A 246 -6.50 -13.53 21.18
CA TYR A 246 -6.34 -12.13 21.56
C TYR A 246 -7.50 -11.28 21.05
N ILE A 247 -7.89 -11.43 19.77
CA ILE A 247 -9.02 -10.68 19.21
C ILE A 247 -10.34 -11.10 19.86
N GLU A 248 -10.59 -12.42 20.01
CA GLU A 248 -11.83 -12.93 20.63
C GLU A 248 -11.99 -12.48 22.09
N SER A 249 -10.86 -12.40 22.83
CA SER A 249 -10.86 -11.95 24.25
C SER A 249 -10.98 -10.43 24.39
N ASN A 250 -10.76 -9.66 23.33
CA ASN A 250 -10.78 -8.20 23.29
C ASN A 250 -11.67 -7.71 22.13
N ASN A 251 -12.89 -8.23 22.02
CA ASN A 251 -13.76 -8.07 20.86
C ASN A 251 -14.55 -6.74 20.81
N ASN A 252 -14.22 -5.76 21.63
CA ASN A 252 -14.81 -4.43 21.54
C ASN A 252 -13.99 -3.56 20.60
N PHE A 253 -14.58 -3.11 19.48
CA PHE A 253 -13.91 -2.38 18.42
C PHE A 253 -13.28 -1.06 18.91
N GLU A 254 -13.96 -0.31 19.80
CA GLU A 254 -13.49 0.99 20.28
C GLU A 254 -12.30 0.86 21.23
N THR A 255 -12.28 -0.19 22.05
CA THR A 255 -11.24 -0.39 23.08
C THR A 255 -10.15 -1.39 22.68
N PHE A 256 -10.24 -1.97 21.50
CA PHE A 256 -9.24 -2.94 21.01
C PHE A 256 -7.85 -2.30 20.92
N ASP A 257 -6.85 -2.94 21.54
CA ASP A 257 -5.47 -2.45 21.50
C ASP A 257 -4.74 -2.90 20.23
N ARG A 258 -4.82 -2.07 19.19
CA ARG A 258 -4.18 -2.28 17.89
C ARG A 258 -2.67 -2.20 17.94
N TYR A 259 -2.14 -1.39 18.87
CA TYR A 259 -0.71 -1.29 19.11
C TYR A 259 -0.15 -2.62 19.63
N ALA A 260 -0.75 -3.19 20.66
CA ALA A 260 -0.35 -4.48 21.21
C ALA A 260 -0.51 -5.60 20.15
N PHE A 261 -1.66 -5.65 19.45
CA PHE A 261 -1.89 -6.66 18.41
C PHE A 261 -0.83 -6.60 17.30
N GLY A 262 -0.50 -5.42 16.79
CA GLY A 262 0.50 -5.24 15.74
C GLY A 262 1.89 -5.76 16.16
N ARG A 263 2.31 -5.46 17.38
CA ARG A 263 3.62 -5.81 17.90
C ARG A 263 3.75 -7.29 18.31
N GLU A 264 2.76 -7.78 19.05
CA GLU A 264 2.84 -9.05 19.78
C GLU A 264 2.25 -10.23 19.02
N HIS A 265 1.45 -9.95 17.98
CA HIS A 265 0.80 -10.98 17.16
C HIS A 265 1.12 -10.84 15.67
N LEU A 266 0.81 -9.73 15.03
CA LEU A 266 1.02 -9.54 13.59
C LEU A 266 2.48 -9.73 13.18
N ASN A 267 3.41 -9.05 13.88
CA ASN A 267 4.83 -9.15 13.59
C ASN A 267 5.38 -10.57 13.74
N ILE A 268 4.88 -11.31 14.73
CA ILE A 268 5.28 -12.70 14.96
C ILE A 268 4.78 -13.58 13.82
N LEU A 269 3.50 -13.45 13.43
CA LEU A 269 2.92 -14.20 12.32
C LEU A 269 3.62 -13.89 11.00
N THR A 270 4.00 -12.64 10.76
CA THR A 270 4.75 -12.24 9.56
C THR A 270 6.12 -12.89 9.52
N LYS A 271 6.87 -12.89 10.63
CA LYS A 271 8.18 -13.56 10.76
C LYS A 271 8.07 -15.07 10.56
N ASP A 272 7.10 -15.71 11.21
CA ASP A 272 6.87 -17.15 11.07
C ASP A 272 6.53 -17.51 9.60
N TRP A 273 5.68 -16.71 8.96
CA TRP A 273 5.30 -16.94 7.56
C TRP A 273 6.47 -16.80 6.59
N ILE A 274 7.36 -15.84 6.82
CA ILE A 274 8.61 -15.69 6.06
C ILE A 274 9.51 -16.91 6.26
N ALA A 275 9.65 -17.39 7.50
CA ALA A 275 10.42 -18.59 7.81
C ALA A 275 9.84 -19.84 7.14
N ILE A 276 8.52 -20.04 7.19
CA ILE A 276 7.79 -21.12 6.51
C ILE A 276 8.06 -21.10 5.01
N ARG A 277 7.90 -19.93 4.37
CA ARG A 277 8.15 -19.75 2.95
C ARG A 277 9.59 -20.11 2.55
N LYS A 278 10.57 -19.66 3.35
CA LYS A 278 11.99 -19.95 3.13
C LYS A 278 12.31 -21.42 3.34
N THR A 279 11.75 -22.05 4.38
CA THR A 279 11.89 -23.50 4.65
C THR A 279 11.26 -24.31 3.51
N PHE A 280 10.12 -23.87 2.97
CA PHE A 280 9.52 -24.49 1.78
C PHE A 280 10.38 -24.32 0.50
N GLY A 281 11.26 -23.31 0.46
CA GLY A 281 12.16 -23.04 -0.66
C GLY A 281 11.52 -22.24 -1.78
N TYR A 282 10.59 -21.31 -1.47
CA TYR A 282 10.01 -20.39 -2.43
C TYR A 282 10.53 -18.96 -2.23
N ASP A 283 11.03 -18.34 -3.32
CA ASP A 283 11.45 -16.94 -3.36
C ASP A 283 10.43 -16.10 -4.15
N PRO A 284 9.85 -15.04 -3.55
CA PRO A 284 8.89 -14.19 -4.21
C PRO A 284 9.55 -13.25 -5.23
N PRO A 285 8.80 -12.75 -6.23
CA PRO A 285 9.30 -11.74 -7.15
C PRO A 285 9.69 -10.46 -6.41
N LYS A 286 10.86 -9.91 -6.73
CA LYS A 286 11.36 -8.65 -6.15
C LYS A 286 10.63 -7.39 -6.66
N ALA A 287 9.88 -7.51 -7.75
CA ALA A 287 9.21 -6.39 -8.41
C ALA A 287 7.80 -6.08 -7.86
N MET A 288 7.49 -6.48 -6.63
CA MET A 288 6.21 -6.19 -5.96
C MET A 288 6.37 -5.05 -4.96
N ALA A 289 5.26 -4.40 -4.57
CA ALA A 289 5.27 -3.27 -3.65
C ALA A 289 5.84 -3.63 -2.28
N ILE A 290 5.45 -4.80 -1.74
CA ILE A 290 5.91 -5.29 -0.45
C ILE A 290 7.23 -6.06 -0.63
N ASN A 291 8.18 -5.80 0.25
CA ASN A 291 9.36 -6.63 0.44
C ASN A 291 9.01 -7.82 1.32
N PHE A 292 8.78 -8.98 0.72
CA PHE A 292 8.39 -10.21 1.41
C PHE A 292 9.49 -10.84 2.28
N ASP A 293 10.67 -10.24 2.34
CA ASP A 293 11.76 -10.64 3.24
C ASP A 293 11.91 -9.70 4.45
N ALA A 294 11.21 -8.58 4.47
CA ALA A 294 11.20 -7.69 5.63
C ALA A 294 10.48 -8.37 6.81
N PRO A 295 11.11 -8.41 8.01
CA PRO A 295 10.57 -9.15 9.16
C PRO A 295 9.21 -8.66 9.64
N THR A 296 8.91 -7.39 9.39
CA THR A 296 7.62 -6.74 9.71
C THR A 296 7.22 -5.80 8.57
N PHE A 297 6.02 -5.26 8.61
CA PHE A 297 5.58 -4.22 7.65
C PHE A 297 6.10 -2.81 8.02
N PHE A 298 6.86 -2.69 9.10
CA PHE A 298 7.32 -1.41 9.67
C PHE A 298 8.84 -1.21 9.54
N GLU A 299 9.54 -2.04 8.78
CA GLU A 299 10.96 -1.83 8.47
C GLU A 299 11.13 -0.69 7.46
N SER A 300 12.26 -0.01 7.48
CA SER A 300 12.56 1.05 6.51
C SER A 300 12.61 0.55 5.05
N ASN A 301 12.76 -0.76 4.85
CA ASN A 301 12.77 -1.43 3.56
C ASN A 301 11.56 -2.35 3.33
N SER A 302 10.47 -2.19 4.10
CA SER A 302 9.25 -3.01 3.92
C SER A 302 8.58 -2.79 2.57
N PHE A 303 8.84 -1.65 1.92
CA PHE A 303 8.30 -1.32 0.61
C PHE A 303 9.42 -1.17 -0.42
N ASN A 304 9.16 -1.71 -1.60
CA ASN A 304 10.09 -1.68 -2.72
C ASN A 304 9.89 -0.39 -3.53
N GLU A 305 10.77 0.57 -3.40
CA GLU A 305 10.71 1.84 -4.13
C GLU A 305 10.64 1.66 -5.64
N ASP A 306 11.33 0.65 -6.20
CA ASP A 306 11.33 0.38 -7.64
C ASP A 306 9.99 -0.09 -8.20
N PHE A 307 9.10 -0.60 -7.34
CA PHE A 307 7.72 -0.88 -7.74
C PHE A 307 6.96 0.41 -8.09
N PHE A 308 7.22 1.47 -7.35
CA PHE A 308 6.56 2.77 -7.50
C PHE A 308 7.20 3.63 -8.59
N ARG A 309 8.50 3.43 -8.91
CA ARG A 309 9.21 4.14 -9.98
C ARG A 309 8.76 3.68 -11.36
N LEU A 310 8.76 4.59 -12.32
CA LEU A 310 8.63 4.21 -13.72
C LEU A 310 9.79 3.30 -14.14
N THR A 311 9.52 2.36 -15.04
CA THR A 311 10.46 1.28 -15.41
C THR A 311 11.86 1.78 -15.77
N TYR A 312 11.95 2.92 -16.46
CA TYR A 312 13.23 3.49 -16.88
C TYR A 312 13.98 4.27 -15.78
N ASN A 313 13.37 4.47 -14.61
CA ASN A 313 13.97 5.11 -13.42
C ASN A 313 14.16 4.12 -12.26
N ARG A 314 13.99 2.83 -12.48
CA ARG A 314 14.28 1.79 -11.48
C ARG A 314 15.78 1.68 -11.25
N ASN A 315 16.19 1.41 -10.02
CA ASN A 315 17.58 1.32 -9.58
C ASN A 315 18.41 2.52 -10.08
N PRO A 316 18.04 3.76 -9.73
CA PRO A 316 18.77 4.94 -10.20
C PRO A 316 20.22 4.88 -9.72
N SER A 317 21.18 5.18 -10.62
CA SER A 317 22.59 5.25 -10.24
C SER A 317 22.86 6.49 -9.38
N THR A 318 23.98 6.48 -8.63
CA THR A 318 24.39 7.62 -7.82
C THR A 318 24.55 8.88 -8.70
N GLU A 319 25.07 8.73 -9.90
CA GLU A 319 25.32 9.86 -10.81
C GLU A 319 24.02 10.53 -11.29
N ILE A 320 22.92 9.78 -11.52
CA ILE A 320 21.63 10.40 -11.87
C ILE A 320 20.98 11.08 -10.67
N ILE A 321 21.16 10.54 -9.47
CA ILE A 321 20.68 11.14 -8.22
C ILE A 321 21.40 12.46 -7.95
N GLU A 322 22.74 12.47 -8.01
CA GLU A 322 23.57 13.68 -7.84
C GLU A 322 23.25 14.75 -8.90
N LEU A 323 23.05 14.35 -10.15
CA LEU A 323 22.60 15.26 -11.21
C LEU A 323 21.24 15.85 -10.87
N GLY A 324 20.29 15.02 -10.40
CA GLY A 324 18.95 15.45 -9.98
C GLY A 324 18.99 16.44 -8.82
N GLU A 325 19.84 16.19 -7.82
CA GLU A 325 20.04 17.10 -6.68
C GLU A 325 20.60 18.46 -7.11
N ALA A 326 21.59 18.46 -8.00
CA ALA A 326 22.14 19.70 -8.53
C ALA A 326 21.09 20.51 -9.30
N LEU A 327 20.31 19.83 -10.15
CA LEU A 327 19.20 20.43 -10.91
C LEU A 327 18.07 20.94 -9.99
N PHE A 328 17.76 20.24 -8.91
CA PHE A 328 16.72 20.64 -7.95
C PHE A 328 16.99 22.02 -7.31
N LYS A 329 18.25 22.40 -7.22
CA LYS A 329 18.71 23.67 -6.66
C LYS A 329 18.95 24.78 -7.71
N ASP A 330 18.83 24.46 -9.00
CA ASP A 330 19.23 25.35 -10.09
C ASP A 330 18.05 26.22 -10.59
N LYS A 331 18.11 27.51 -10.27
CA LYS A 331 17.10 28.49 -10.70
C LYS A 331 17.00 28.70 -12.21
N ARG A 332 18.03 28.33 -12.97
CA ARG A 332 18.02 28.42 -14.44
C ARG A 332 17.01 27.48 -15.11
N LEU A 333 16.38 26.60 -14.33
CA LEU A 333 15.28 25.75 -14.81
C LEU A 333 13.97 26.53 -15.01
N SER A 334 13.77 27.66 -14.35
CA SER A 334 12.64 28.57 -14.63
C SER A 334 12.98 29.60 -15.72
N ALA A 335 11.99 30.04 -16.48
CA ALA A 335 12.16 30.92 -17.65
C ALA A 335 12.83 32.25 -17.30
N ASN A 336 12.51 32.82 -16.15
CA ASN A 336 13.07 34.10 -15.66
C ASN A 336 14.22 33.93 -14.67
N GLY A 337 14.60 32.68 -14.30
CA GLY A 337 15.71 32.39 -13.41
C GLY A 337 15.48 32.74 -11.93
N ASP A 338 14.25 32.88 -11.48
CA ASP A 338 13.90 33.22 -10.10
C ASP A 338 13.53 32.01 -9.23
N LEU A 339 13.04 30.90 -9.84
CA LEU A 339 12.59 29.70 -9.16
C LEU A 339 13.46 28.49 -9.44
N ALA A 340 13.67 27.69 -8.41
CA ALA A 340 14.16 26.32 -8.46
C ALA A 340 13.19 25.43 -7.63
N CYS A 341 13.28 24.11 -7.74
CA CYS A 341 12.43 23.22 -6.92
C CYS A 341 12.61 23.49 -5.42
N VAL A 342 13.84 23.76 -4.98
CA VAL A 342 14.16 24.12 -3.58
C VAL A 342 13.53 25.44 -3.13
N SER A 343 13.06 26.28 -4.03
CA SER A 343 12.38 27.53 -3.67
C SER A 343 11.04 27.29 -2.96
N CYS A 344 10.34 26.22 -3.33
CA CYS A 344 9.09 25.77 -2.71
C CYS A 344 9.30 24.55 -1.80
N HIS A 345 10.21 23.62 -2.18
CA HIS A 345 10.48 22.41 -1.42
C HIS A 345 11.81 22.56 -0.65
N ASN A 346 11.79 23.37 0.42
CA ASN A 346 12.96 23.68 1.24
C ASN A 346 13.31 22.51 2.20
N PRO A 347 14.51 21.92 2.11
CA PRO A 347 14.95 20.84 3.02
C PRO A 347 14.86 21.20 4.51
N GLU A 348 15.12 22.46 4.86
CA GLU A 348 15.07 22.94 6.26
C GLU A 348 13.63 23.01 6.82
N LEU A 349 12.62 22.98 5.95
CA LEU A 349 11.20 23.01 6.28
C LEU A 349 10.49 21.70 5.92
N ALA A 350 11.17 20.56 6.04
CA ALA A 350 10.65 19.26 5.63
C ALA A 350 10.15 19.23 4.17
N TYR A 351 10.88 19.91 3.28
CA TYR A 351 10.58 20.02 1.84
C TYR A 351 9.21 20.65 1.52
N GLN A 352 8.79 21.62 2.31
CA GLN A 352 7.69 22.53 2.02
C GLN A 352 8.17 24.00 2.21
N ASP A 353 7.33 25.03 2.03
CA ASP A 353 7.74 26.44 2.07
C ASP A 353 7.24 27.21 3.31
N GLY A 354 6.41 26.60 4.16
CA GLY A 354 5.84 27.23 5.37
C GLY A 354 4.77 28.30 5.09
N LEU A 355 4.33 28.43 3.85
CA LEU A 355 3.35 29.42 3.44
C LEU A 355 1.95 28.81 3.32
N ARG A 356 0.91 29.66 3.48
CA ARG A 356 -0.47 29.22 3.29
C ARG A 356 -0.71 28.67 1.89
N VAL A 357 -0.25 29.40 0.89
CA VAL A 357 -0.21 28.98 -0.52
C VAL A 357 1.15 29.29 -1.11
N ALA A 358 1.58 28.49 -2.07
CA ALA A 358 2.89 28.59 -2.70
C ALA A 358 3.11 29.95 -3.41
N ARG A 359 4.38 30.30 -3.61
CA ARG A 359 4.79 31.47 -4.39
C ARG A 359 5.37 31.05 -5.73
N GLY A 360 4.71 31.45 -6.79
CA GLY A 360 5.14 31.19 -8.15
C GLY A 360 6.03 32.27 -8.74
N LYS A 361 6.07 32.32 -10.07
CA LYS A 361 6.83 33.27 -10.88
C LYS A 361 6.54 34.71 -10.46
N ASN A 362 7.60 35.53 -10.38
CA ASN A 362 7.51 36.91 -9.91
C ASN A 362 6.89 37.06 -8.50
N ASN A 363 7.01 36.04 -7.66
CA ASN A 363 6.49 36.01 -6.29
C ASN A 363 4.95 36.15 -6.20
N MET A 364 4.21 35.78 -7.25
CA MET A 364 2.75 35.76 -7.21
C MET A 364 2.23 34.63 -6.29
N GLU A 365 1.07 34.83 -5.68
CA GLU A 365 0.41 33.74 -4.94
C GLU A 365 -0.17 32.71 -5.93
N LEU A 366 0.09 31.43 -5.64
CA LEU A 366 -0.59 30.31 -6.29
C LEU A 366 -1.83 29.91 -5.50
N ASP A 367 -2.66 29.03 -6.08
CA ASP A 367 -3.95 28.66 -5.48
C ASP A 367 -3.82 27.68 -4.32
N ARG A 368 -2.72 26.90 -4.26
CA ARG A 368 -2.56 25.77 -3.36
C ARG A 368 -1.29 25.85 -2.51
N ASN A 369 -1.36 25.20 -1.35
CA ASN A 369 -0.23 24.98 -0.45
C ASN A 369 0.84 24.09 -1.08
N THR A 370 2.12 24.30 -0.74
CA THR A 370 3.23 23.43 -1.14
C THR A 370 3.25 22.17 -0.28
N PRO A 371 2.92 20.97 -0.82
CA PRO A 371 3.03 19.74 -0.05
C PRO A 371 4.50 19.34 0.13
N THR A 372 4.80 18.63 1.23
CA THR A 372 6.11 17.95 1.34
C THR A 372 6.30 16.94 0.21
N ILE A 373 7.56 16.76 -0.21
CA ILE A 373 7.95 15.71 -1.16
C ILE A 373 8.65 14.51 -0.49
N ILE A 374 8.75 14.52 0.85
CA ILE A 374 9.24 13.36 1.59
C ILE A 374 8.24 12.21 1.41
N ASN A 375 8.74 11.01 1.17
CA ASN A 375 7.95 9.80 0.92
C ASN A 375 7.02 9.88 -0.31
N THR A 376 7.21 10.87 -1.17
CA THR A 376 6.35 11.05 -2.35
C THR A 376 6.43 9.87 -3.32
N ILE A 377 7.52 9.09 -3.29
CA ILE A 377 7.66 7.89 -4.12
C ILE A 377 6.55 6.85 -3.85
N TYR A 378 6.07 6.73 -2.61
CA TYR A 378 5.06 5.74 -2.21
C TYR A 378 3.62 6.16 -2.57
N GLN A 379 3.45 7.04 -3.54
CA GLN A 379 2.16 7.50 -4.07
C GLN A 379 2.00 7.08 -5.54
N LYS A 380 0.75 6.99 -6.01
CA LYS A 380 0.45 6.69 -7.42
C LYS A 380 -0.05 7.90 -8.19
N ASN A 381 -0.67 8.83 -7.52
CA ASN A 381 -1.18 10.07 -8.09
C ASN A 381 -0.50 11.28 -7.42
N PHE A 382 -0.23 12.33 -8.18
CA PHE A 382 0.53 13.49 -7.74
C PHE A 382 -0.29 14.78 -7.92
N PHE A 383 0.17 15.87 -7.32
CA PHE A 383 -0.58 17.07 -6.95
C PHE A 383 -1.64 16.81 -5.87
N TRP A 384 -2.19 17.88 -5.30
CA TRP A 384 -3.26 17.79 -4.32
C TRP A 384 -4.51 17.09 -4.86
N ASP A 385 -4.87 17.35 -6.11
CA ASP A 385 -6.02 16.74 -6.78
C ASP A 385 -5.73 15.37 -7.41
N GLY A 386 -4.49 14.92 -7.41
CA GLY A 386 -4.14 13.60 -7.95
C GLY A 386 -4.18 13.49 -9.48
N ARG A 387 -4.18 14.62 -10.22
CA ARG A 387 -4.33 14.63 -11.69
C ARG A 387 -3.13 14.08 -12.46
N ALA A 388 -1.94 14.08 -11.87
CA ALA A 388 -0.74 13.55 -12.54
C ALA A 388 -0.52 12.08 -12.17
N PRO A 389 -0.42 11.15 -13.16
CA PRO A 389 -0.34 9.71 -12.89
C PRO A 389 1.06 9.23 -12.47
N GLY A 390 2.07 10.09 -12.50
CA GLY A 390 3.44 9.76 -12.14
C GLY A 390 4.24 11.00 -11.78
N LEU A 391 5.36 10.79 -11.07
CA LEU A 391 6.24 11.87 -10.61
C LEU A 391 6.82 12.66 -11.77
N GLU A 392 7.23 12.00 -12.84
CA GLU A 392 7.75 12.67 -14.04
C GLU A 392 6.68 13.51 -14.76
N ASN A 393 5.43 13.08 -14.73
CA ASN A 393 4.30 13.86 -15.26
C ASN A 393 4.08 15.11 -14.40
N GLN A 394 4.15 14.97 -13.08
CA GLN A 394 4.03 16.09 -12.14
C GLN A 394 5.15 17.12 -12.38
N ILE A 395 6.42 16.69 -12.42
CA ILE A 395 7.56 17.57 -12.68
C ILE A 395 7.42 18.27 -14.04
N THR A 396 6.98 17.54 -15.07
CA THR A 396 6.71 18.11 -16.39
C THR A 396 5.65 19.21 -16.35
N SER A 397 4.58 18.99 -15.59
CA SER A 397 3.50 19.98 -15.45
C SER A 397 3.97 21.26 -14.73
N VAL A 398 4.89 21.17 -13.76
CA VAL A 398 5.51 22.34 -13.12
C VAL A 398 6.34 23.15 -14.12
N PHE A 399 7.09 22.49 -15.00
CA PHE A 399 7.83 23.16 -16.07
C PHE A 399 6.90 23.90 -17.03
N ASP A 400 5.75 23.30 -17.39
CA ASP A 400 4.82 23.86 -18.38
C ASP A 400 3.90 24.93 -17.80
N ASN A 401 3.78 25.05 -16.47
CA ASN A 401 2.90 26.02 -15.82
C ASN A 401 3.45 27.44 -15.93
N GLU A 402 2.70 28.33 -16.58
CA GLU A 402 3.06 29.73 -16.79
C GLU A 402 3.21 30.55 -15.49
N ASN A 403 2.53 30.12 -14.43
CA ASN A 403 2.58 30.73 -13.10
C ASN A 403 3.71 30.18 -12.21
N GLU A 404 4.37 29.09 -12.63
CA GLU A 404 5.48 28.46 -11.92
C GLU A 404 6.78 28.62 -12.72
N PHE A 405 7.27 27.57 -13.40
CA PHE A 405 8.54 27.63 -14.12
C PHE A 405 8.43 28.30 -15.50
N ASP A 406 7.26 28.28 -16.12
CA ASP A 406 6.99 28.88 -17.45
C ASP A 406 8.05 28.50 -18.48
N ASN A 407 8.43 27.23 -18.51
CA ASN A 407 9.56 26.75 -19.28
C ASN A 407 9.19 25.46 -20.03
N ASP A 408 8.38 25.61 -21.07
CA ASP A 408 7.94 24.51 -21.91
C ASP A 408 9.11 23.81 -22.65
N ALA A 409 8.80 22.74 -23.39
CA ALA A 409 9.81 21.96 -24.09
C ALA A 409 10.66 22.77 -25.09
N HIS A 410 10.13 23.90 -25.61
CA HIS A 410 10.86 24.78 -26.53
C HIS A 410 11.79 25.74 -25.78
N ALA A 411 11.29 26.34 -24.70
CA ALA A 411 12.06 27.22 -23.85
C ALA A 411 13.25 26.50 -23.18
N ILE A 412 13.06 25.29 -22.68
CA ILE A 412 14.16 24.48 -22.10
C ILE A 412 15.25 24.13 -23.12
N ARG A 413 14.95 23.92 -24.39
CA ARG A 413 15.98 23.69 -25.40
C ARG A 413 16.94 24.86 -25.52
N ALA A 414 16.46 26.06 -25.27
CA ALA A 414 17.27 27.28 -25.26
C ALA A 414 17.80 27.63 -23.86
N SER A 415 17.49 26.85 -22.82
CA SER A 415 17.85 27.17 -21.44
C SER A 415 19.35 27.08 -21.19
N ALA A 416 19.84 27.93 -20.26
CA ALA A 416 21.23 27.96 -19.85
C ALA A 416 21.72 26.60 -19.31
N VAL A 417 20.83 25.79 -18.71
CA VAL A 417 21.15 24.45 -18.20
C VAL A 417 21.55 23.48 -19.32
N LEU A 418 20.81 23.46 -20.44
CA LEU A 418 21.14 22.58 -21.57
C LEU A 418 22.34 23.08 -22.40
N GLN A 419 22.78 24.31 -22.16
CA GLN A 419 24.00 24.89 -22.78
C GLN A 419 25.22 24.79 -21.86
N ASP A 420 25.02 24.48 -20.57
CA ASP A 420 26.09 24.33 -19.60
C ASP A 420 26.91 23.05 -19.86
N THR A 421 28.17 23.23 -20.14
CA THR A 421 29.09 22.13 -20.48
C THR A 421 29.28 21.13 -19.34
N VAL A 422 29.11 21.56 -18.08
CA VAL A 422 29.17 20.67 -16.91
C VAL A 422 27.95 19.74 -16.90
N TYR A 423 26.75 20.30 -17.01
CA TYR A 423 25.53 19.50 -17.08
C TYR A 423 25.48 18.60 -18.31
N ILE A 424 25.87 19.11 -19.48
CA ILE A 424 25.95 18.29 -20.70
C ILE A 424 26.85 17.07 -20.46
N LYS A 425 28.02 17.26 -19.87
CA LYS A 425 28.96 16.17 -19.58
C LYS A 425 28.38 15.17 -18.57
N GLN A 426 27.79 15.65 -17.49
CA GLN A 426 27.12 14.79 -16.50
C GLN A 426 25.95 14.00 -17.13
N MET A 427 25.09 14.66 -17.90
CA MET A 427 23.99 14.00 -18.61
C MET A 427 24.48 12.99 -19.65
N GLN A 428 25.60 13.24 -20.34
CA GLN A 428 26.19 12.27 -21.27
C GLN A 428 26.76 11.04 -20.54
N THR A 429 27.25 11.21 -19.32
CA THR A 429 27.66 10.09 -18.47
C THR A 429 26.49 9.22 -18.07
N VAL A 430 25.41 9.84 -17.61
CA VAL A 430 24.19 9.16 -17.16
C VAL A 430 23.38 8.60 -18.34
N PHE A 431 23.33 9.31 -19.46
CA PHE A 431 22.55 8.96 -20.65
C PHE A 431 23.44 8.83 -21.89
N PRO A 432 24.30 7.82 -21.96
CA PRO A 432 25.26 7.68 -23.04
C PRO A 432 24.56 7.57 -24.41
N ASN A 433 25.18 8.18 -25.42
CA ASN A 433 24.72 8.17 -26.81
C ASN A 433 23.35 8.81 -27.06
N LYS A 434 22.89 9.72 -26.19
CA LYS A 434 21.61 10.44 -26.36
C LYS A 434 21.85 11.94 -26.51
N ASN A 435 21.05 12.57 -27.35
CA ASN A 435 20.95 14.03 -27.36
C ASN A 435 20.25 14.49 -26.08
N VAL A 436 20.93 15.31 -25.30
CA VAL A 436 20.41 15.85 -24.05
C VAL A 436 19.19 16.73 -24.32
N ASN A 437 18.13 16.52 -23.54
CA ASN A 437 16.87 17.25 -23.66
C ASN A 437 16.13 17.30 -22.30
N ARG A 438 15.00 18.00 -22.26
CA ARG A 438 14.15 18.16 -21.08
C ARG A 438 13.81 16.84 -20.36
N ASN A 439 13.52 15.76 -21.10
CA ASN A 439 13.17 14.49 -20.47
C ASN A 439 14.31 13.92 -19.61
N HIS A 440 15.56 14.19 -19.94
CA HIS A 440 16.70 13.77 -19.11
C HIS A 440 16.78 14.59 -17.81
N ILE A 441 16.42 15.89 -17.86
CA ILE A 441 16.28 16.75 -16.67
C ILE A 441 15.19 16.20 -15.76
N VAL A 442 13.99 15.96 -16.33
CA VAL A 442 12.83 15.42 -15.59
C VAL A 442 13.16 14.08 -14.94
N ARG A 443 13.85 13.18 -15.67
CA ARG A 443 14.27 11.88 -15.13
C ARG A 443 15.27 12.01 -13.99
N ALA A 444 16.23 12.92 -14.08
CA ALA A 444 17.19 13.14 -13.01
C ALA A 444 16.53 13.75 -11.77
N LEU A 445 15.64 14.73 -11.95
CA LEU A 445 14.85 15.30 -10.85
C LEU A 445 13.98 14.24 -10.18
N ALA A 446 13.28 13.40 -10.97
CA ALA A 446 12.47 12.32 -10.43
C ALA A 446 13.31 11.26 -9.69
N ALA A 447 14.51 10.93 -10.21
CA ALA A 447 15.44 10.03 -9.54
C ALA A 447 15.84 10.58 -8.16
N TYR A 448 16.26 11.84 -8.07
CA TYR A 448 16.59 12.48 -6.79
C TYR A 448 15.38 12.55 -5.85
N THR A 449 14.26 13.11 -6.31
CA THR A 449 13.05 13.25 -5.48
C THR A 449 12.58 11.90 -4.93
N SER A 450 12.73 10.82 -5.71
CA SER A 450 12.35 9.47 -5.28
C SER A 450 13.25 8.87 -4.19
N THR A 451 14.37 9.49 -3.85
CA THR A 451 15.24 9.06 -2.74
C THR A 451 14.95 9.78 -1.43
N LEU A 452 14.10 10.80 -1.45
CA LEU A 452 13.75 11.57 -0.25
C LEU A 452 12.75 10.77 0.63
N ASN A 453 13.26 9.72 1.29
CA ASN A 453 12.46 8.78 2.05
C ASN A 453 12.80 8.83 3.54
N ALA A 454 11.76 8.87 4.36
CA ALA A 454 11.81 8.87 5.82
C ALA A 454 10.83 7.83 6.37
N MET A 455 11.30 6.59 6.54
CA MET A 455 10.52 5.41 6.96
C MET A 455 11.11 4.75 8.21
N ASN A 456 11.64 5.57 9.14
CA ASN A 456 12.25 5.11 10.38
C ASN A 456 11.85 5.99 11.58
N SER A 457 10.62 6.47 11.56
CA SER A 457 10.06 7.31 12.62
C SER A 457 9.98 6.58 13.97
N ARG A 458 9.65 7.32 15.02
CA ARG A 458 9.40 6.73 16.34
C ARG A 458 8.22 5.74 16.31
N PHE A 459 7.19 5.99 15.47
CA PHE A 459 6.12 5.02 15.18
C PHE A 459 6.69 3.70 14.63
N ASP A 460 7.47 3.76 13.56
CA ASP A 460 8.01 2.55 12.91
C ASP A 460 8.85 1.73 13.89
N ARG A 461 9.73 2.38 14.64
CA ARG A 461 10.61 1.75 15.63
C ARG A 461 9.85 1.11 16.79
N ASN A 462 8.76 1.75 17.25
CA ASN A 462 7.86 1.15 18.25
C ASN A 462 7.13 -0.06 17.65
N MET A 463 6.56 0.07 16.46
CA MET A 463 5.78 -1.01 15.85
C MET A 463 6.62 -2.26 15.57
N ARG A 464 7.88 -2.14 15.15
CA ARG A 464 8.76 -3.31 14.94
C ARG A 464 9.44 -3.81 16.22
N GLY A 465 9.20 -3.16 17.36
CA GLY A 465 9.67 -3.59 18.68
C GLY A 465 11.08 -3.17 19.07
N GLU A 466 11.71 -2.25 18.32
CA GLU A 466 13.00 -1.64 18.71
C GLU A 466 12.86 -0.69 19.90
N LEU A 467 11.76 0.03 19.95
CA LEU A 467 11.38 0.90 21.06
C LEU A 467 10.12 0.36 21.74
N SER A 468 9.90 0.81 22.97
CA SER A 468 8.69 0.56 23.77
C SER A 468 8.40 1.79 24.64
N ASP A 469 8.45 2.96 24.00
CA ASP A 469 8.42 4.26 24.66
C ASP A 469 7.17 5.10 24.31
N PHE A 470 6.16 4.50 23.66
CA PHE A 470 4.88 5.16 23.49
C PHE A 470 4.24 5.43 24.84
N THR A 471 3.84 6.67 25.05
CA THR A 471 3.04 7.07 26.21
C THR A 471 1.64 6.45 26.13
N ASP A 472 0.91 6.43 27.23
CA ASP A 472 -0.50 5.99 27.23
C ASP A 472 -1.37 6.87 26.33
N GLU A 473 -1.05 8.15 26.20
CA GLU A 473 -1.71 9.09 25.32
C GLU A 473 -1.49 8.74 23.84
N GLU A 474 -0.25 8.46 23.44
CA GLU A 474 0.08 8.06 22.07
C GLU A 474 -0.52 6.70 21.69
N ARG A 475 -0.58 5.75 22.64
CA ARG A 475 -1.27 4.47 22.43
C ARG A 475 -2.77 4.67 22.27
N LEU A 476 -3.38 5.53 23.09
CA LEU A 476 -4.78 5.94 22.92
C LEU A 476 -4.98 6.57 21.53
N GLY A 477 -4.10 7.51 21.14
CA GLY A 477 -4.14 8.15 19.83
C GLY A 477 -4.06 7.17 18.67
N MET A 478 -3.18 6.15 18.73
CA MET A 478 -3.12 5.09 17.72
C MET A 478 -4.43 4.29 17.63
N ASN A 479 -4.99 3.93 18.78
CA ASN A 479 -6.23 3.17 18.82
C ASN A 479 -7.44 3.97 18.29
N LEU A 480 -7.47 5.28 18.56
CA LEU A 480 -8.45 6.21 17.99
C LEU A 480 -8.25 6.37 16.47
N TYR A 481 -7.01 6.58 16.03
CA TYR A 481 -6.65 6.73 14.62
C TYR A 481 -7.09 5.55 13.77
N MET A 482 -6.91 4.33 14.29
CA MET A 482 -7.30 3.08 13.62
C MET A 482 -8.72 2.61 14.01
N GLY A 483 -9.49 3.40 14.75
CA GLY A 483 -10.81 3.06 15.24
C GLY A 483 -11.75 4.26 15.16
N LYS A 484 -12.26 4.72 16.29
CA LYS A 484 -13.30 5.76 16.43
C LYS A 484 -13.10 7.00 15.55
N ALA A 485 -11.86 7.46 15.36
CA ALA A 485 -11.56 8.67 14.58
C ALA A 485 -11.49 8.43 13.06
N LEU A 486 -11.57 7.18 12.58
CA LEU A 486 -11.62 6.75 11.17
C LEU A 486 -10.42 7.19 10.30
N CYS A 487 -9.33 7.72 10.87
CA CYS A 487 -8.21 8.26 10.09
C CYS A 487 -7.56 7.21 9.19
N ALA A 488 -7.40 5.97 9.70
CA ALA A 488 -6.75 4.88 8.99
C ALA A 488 -7.59 4.30 7.84
N THR A 489 -8.83 4.72 7.65
CA THR A 489 -9.67 4.32 6.51
C THR A 489 -9.27 5.02 5.22
N CYS A 490 -8.59 6.18 5.32
CA CYS A 490 -8.04 6.93 4.19
C CYS A 490 -6.51 7.03 4.26
N HIS A 491 -5.94 7.22 5.46
CA HIS A 491 -4.50 7.29 5.68
C HIS A 491 -3.95 5.93 6.13
N PHE A 492 -3.82 4.99 5.19
CA PHE A 492 -3.47 3.60 5.46
C PHE A 492 -2.08 3.41 6.07
N VAL A 493 -2.00 2.80 7.26
CA VAL A 493 -0.71 2.44 7.85
C VAL A 493 -0.04 1.29 7.06
N PRO A 494 1.30 1.25 6.98
CA PRO A 494 2.25 2.17 7.59
C PRO A 494 2.64 3.37 6.71
N LEU A 495 2.23 3.44 5.45
CA LEU A 495 2.56 4.57 4.56
C LEU A 495 1.84 5.86 4.95
N THR A 496 0.69 5.75 5.60
CA THR A 496 -0.16 6.86 6.07
C THR A 496 -0.61 7.81 4.97
N ASN A 497 -0.69 7.32 3.75
CA ASN A 497 -1.27 8.01 2.60
C ASN A 497 -2.42 7.18 2.01
N GLY A 498 -3.10 7.70 1.01
CA GLY A 498 -4.23 7.03 0.37
C GLY A 498 -3.88 5.86 -0.55
N THR A 499 -2.62 5.41 -0.61
CA THR A 499 -2.27 4.29 -1.50
C THR A 499 -2.74 2.97 -0.90
N VAL A 500 -3.69 2.32 -1.60
CA VAL A 500 -4.51 1.22 -1.06
C VAL A 500 -3.71 -0.06 -0.88
N PRO A 501 -3.60 -0.60 0.36
CA PRO A 501 -2.99 -1.89 0.60
C PRO A 501 -3.90 -3.06 0.15
N PRO A 502 -3.35 -4.25 -0.09
CA PRO A 502 -1.96 -4.64 -0.02
C PRO A 502 -1.21 -4.52 -1.35
N LEU A 503 -1.87 -4.06 -2.39
CA LEU A 503 -1.33 -4.05 -3.76
C LEU A 503 -0.65 -2.72 -4.12
N PHE A 504 -1.07 -1.62 -3.49
CA PHE A 504 -0.52 -0.28 -3.69
C PHE A 504 -0.55 0.16 -5.16
N LEU A 505 -1.64 -0.17 -5.87
CA LEU A 505 -1.83 0.16 -7.29
C LEU A 505 -2.61 1.45 -7.47
N ASP A 506 -3.52 1.75 -6.56
CA ASP A 506 -4.39 2.93 -6.59
C ASP A 506 -4.18 3.82 -5.36
N THR A 507 -4.59 5.08 -5.48
CA THR A 507 -4.59 6.06 -4.40
C THR A 507 -5.99 6.61 -4.23
N GLU A 508 -6.52 6.54 -3.01
CA GLU A 508 -7.81 7.12 -2.64
C GLU A 508 -7.80 8.64 -2.82
N LYS A 509 -8.93 9.14 -3.28
CA LYS A 509 -9.23 10.56 -3.44
C LYS A 509 -10.56 10.83 -2.77
N GLU A 510 -10.59 11.85 -1.91
CA GLU A 510 -11.67 12.09 -0.99
C GLU A 510 -12.31 13.44 -1.22
N VAL A 511 -13.62 13.51 -0.98
CA VAL A 511 -14.37 14.76 -0.85
C VAL A 511 -14.63 14.96 0.63
N ILE A 512 -13.91 15.88 1.26
CA ILE A 512 -14.06 16.19 2.69
C ILE A 512 -14.60 17.60 2.97
N GLY A 513 -14.78 18.41 1.94
CA GLY A 513 -15.38 19.74 2.05
C GLY A 513 -14.52 20.74 2.84
N VAL A 514 -13.25 20.92 2.43
CA VAL A 514 -12.31 21.84 3.11
C VAL A 514 -12.83 23.27 3.07
N PRO A 515 -12.84 24.00 4.21
CA PRO A 515 -13.24 25.41 4.23
C PRO A 515 -12.18 26.33 3.67
N LYS A 516 -12.60 27.54 3.26
CA LYS A 516 -11.72 28.59 2.75
C LYS A 516 -10.70 29.08 3.79
N THR A 517 -11.07 29.05 5.06
CA THR A 517 -10.24 29.47 6.21
C THR A 517 -10.63 28.69 7.47
N ALA A 518 -9.77 28.72 8.50
CA ALA A 518 -10.03 28.13 9.83
C ALA A 518 -11.29 28.65 10.54
N ALA A 519 -11.91 29.73 10.04
CA ALA A 519 -13.20 30.21 10.57
C ALA A 519 -14.38 29.26 10.25
N ASN A 520 -14.22 28.30 9.35
CA ASN A 520 -15.20 27.26 9.01
C ASN A 520 -16.57 27.81 8.59
N LYS A 521 -16.59 28.92 7.83
CA LYS A 521 -17.83 29.61 7.43
C LYS A 521 -18.24 29.36 5.98
N GLU A 522 -17.29 29.10 5.11
CA GLU A 522 -17.48 28.99 3.67
C GLU A 522 -16.64 27.83 3.13
N LEU A 523 -17.21 27.06 2.20
CA LEU A 523 -16.49 26.04 1.42
C LEU A 523 -15.41 26.71 0.56
N ASP A 524 -14.26 26.08 0.39
CA ASP A 524 -13.24 26.53 -0.56
C ASP A 524 -13.76 26.43 -2.00
N GLU A 525 -13.34 27.36 -2.85
CA GLU A 525 -13.78 27.44 -4.24
C GLU A 525 -13.03 26.46 -5.16
N ASP A 526 -11.93 25.85 -4.70
CA ASP A 526 -11.13 24.89 -5.47
C ASP A 526 -11.91 23.59 -5.67
N VAL A 527 -12.28 23.32 -6.89
CA VAL A 527 -13.09 22.16 -7.28
C VAL A 527 -12.27 20.84 -7.40
N GLY A 528 -11.00 20.85 -7.02
CA GLY A 528 -10.15 19.66 -6.95
C GLY A 528 -9.97 18.95 -8.29
N PHE A 529 -10.31 17.65 -8.33
CA PHE A 529 -10.14 16.79 -9.51
C PHE A 529 -11.16 17.01 -10.62
N TYR A 530 -12.23 17.76 -10.38
CA TYR A 530 -13.32 18.02 -11.35
C TYR A 530 -12.84 18.40 -12.76
N PRO A 531 -11.82 19.28 -12.95
CA PRO A 531 -11.39 19.70 -14.29
C PRO A 531 -10.90 18.56 -15.19
N VAL A 532 -10.53 17.41 -14.62
CA VAL A 532 -9.98 16.28 -15.38
C VAL A 532 -11.05 15.59 -16.22
N TYR A 533 -12.21 15.29 -15.63
CA TYR A 533 -13.31 14.58 -16.31
C TYR A 533 -14.60 15.36 -16.40
N LYS A 534 -14.75 16.45 -15.64
CA LYS A 534 -15.93 17.32 -15.57
C LYS A 534 -17.22 16.60 -15.13
N GLU A 535 -17.04 15.59 -14.28
CA GLU A 535 -18.13 14.83 -13.65
C GLU A 535 -18.36 15.34 -12.22
N ASP A 536 -19.62 15.50 -11.82
CA ASP A 536 -19.98 16.12 -10.53
C ASP A 536 -19.44 15.33 -9.33
N ILE A 537 -19.29 14.01 -9.44
CA ILE A 537 -18.68 13.16 -8.39
C ILE A 537 -17.23 13.53 -8.08
N HIS A 538 -16.55 14.26 -8.97
CA HIS A 538 -15.17 14.70 -8.80
C HIS A 538 -15.03 16.12 -8.26
N LYS A 539 -16.14 16.81 -7.98
CA LYS A 539 -16.09 18.17 -7.37
C LYS A 539 -15.55 18.09 -5.95
N PHE A 540 -14.64 18.99 -5.65
CA PHE A 540 -13.97 19.08 -4.33
C PHE A 540 -13.19 17.84 -3.91
N MET A 541 -12.88 16.95 -4.88
CA MET A 541 -12.13 15.72 -4.65
C MET A 541 -10.64 16.01 -4.66
N PHE A 542 -9.94 15.55 -3.60
CA PHE A 542 -8.51 15.67 -3.43
C PHE A 542 -7.90 14.32 -3.05
N LYS A 543 -6.65 14.12 -3.44
CA LYS A 543 -5.87 12.93 -3.07
C LYS A 543 -5.58 12.95 -1.56
N THR A 544 -5.73 11.80 -0.90
CA THR A 544 -5.30 11.63 0.49
C THR A 544 -3.78 11.75 0.61
N PRO A 545 -3.25 12.81 1.27
CA PRO A 545 -1.81 13.00 1.41
C PRO A 545 -1.23 12.08 2.48
N THR A 546 0.10 11.93 2.51
CA THR A 546 0.76 11.32 3.68
C THR A 546 0.66 12.25 4.89
N ILE A 547 0.48 11.66 6.08
CA ILE A 547 0.60 12.40 7.35
C ILE A 547 1.96 12.16 8.01
N ARG A 548 2.89 11.43 7.36
CA ARG A 548 4.27 11.37 7.83
C ARG A 548 4.89 12.76 7.76
N ASN A 549 5.56 13.14 8.84
CA ASN A 549 6.11 14.48 9.05
C ASN A 549 5.08 15.62 9.12
N ALA A 550 3.78 15.32 9.33
CA ALA A 550 2.75 16.34 9.44
C ALA A 550 3.04 17.37 10.56
N GLU A 551 3.69 16.97 11.66
CA GLU A 551 4.16 17.90 12.70
C GLU A 551 5.02 19.06 12.17
N LEU A 552 5.75 18.83 11.06
CA LEU A 552 6.71 19.78 10.49
C LEU A 552 6.15 20.55 9.27
N THR A 553 4.95 20.19 8.80
CA THR A 553 4.45 20.65 7.50
C THR A 553 3.18 21.50 7.57
N ALA A 554 3.00 22.25 8.65
CA ALA A 554 1.99 23.29 8.72
C ALA A 554 2.28 24.44 7.72
N PRO A 555 1.26 25.11 7.17
CA PRO A 555 -0.18 24.93 7.40
C PRO A 555 -0.78 23.78 6.57
N TYR A 556 -1.97 23.33 6.96
CA TYR A 556 -2.60 22.11 6.47
C TYR A 556 -3.71 22.38 5.46
N MET A 557 -4.13 21.31 4.76
CA MET A 557 -5.05 21.25 3.62
C MET A 557 -4.45 21.81 2.33
N HIS A 558 -5.13 21.57 1.20
CA HIS A 558 -4.67 22.00 -0.11
C HIS A 558 -4.54 23.53 -0.24
N ASN A 559 -5.32 24.29 0.54
CA ASN A 559 -5.34 25.76 0.57
C ASN A 559 -4.67 26.35 1.82
N GLY A 560 -4.03 25.53 2.68
CA GLY A 560 -3.41 25.99 3.91
C GLY A 560 -4.39 26.61 4.92
N ALA A 561 -5.63 26.11 4.99
CA ALA A 561 -6.68 26.68 5.82
C ALA A 561 -6.38 26.62 7.33
N TYR A 562 -5.72 25.58 7.80
CA TYR A 562 -5.46 25.34 9.22
C TYR A 562 -3.98 25.49 9.57
N ALA A 563 -3.71 26.13 10.70
CA ALA A 563 -2.35 26.35 11.19
C ALA A 563 -1.84 25.26 12.13
N THR A 564 -2.73 24.50 12.77
CA THR A 564 -2.39 23.49 13.77
C THR A 564 -3.07 22.15 13.50
N LEU A 565 -2.50 21.06 14.05
CA LEU A 565 -3.10 19.73 13.96
C LEU A 565 -4.41 19.64 14.76
N GLU A 566 -4.52 20.38 15.84
CA GLU A 566 -5.75 20.47 16.64
C GLU A 566 -6.92 21.04 15.84
N GLU A 567 -6.68 22.08 15.03
CA GLU A 567 -7.70 22.64 14.11
C GLU A 567 -8.13 21.60 13.04
N VAL A 568 -7.17 20.82 12.53
CA VAL A 568 -7.45 19.72 11.58
C VAL A 568 -8.30 18.64 12.24
N MET A 569 -7.94 18.21 13.46
CA MET A 569 -8.70 17.19 14.18
C MET A 569 -10.11 17.66 14.56
N ASP A 570 -10.27 18.95 14.92
CA ASP A 570 -11.59 19.54 15.17
C ASP A 570 -12.47 19.57 13.91
N PHE A 571 -11.89 19.86 12.74
CA PHE A 571 -12.59 19.80 11.47
C PHE A 571 -13.11 18.38 11.17
N TYR A 572 -12.27 17.35 11.33
CA TYR A 572 -12.70 15.96 11.15
C TYR A 572 -13.72 15.54 12.21
N ASN A 573 -13.53 15.95 13.47
CA ASN A 573 -14.47 15.67 14.56
C ASN A 573 -15.88 16.21 14.25
N LYS A 574 -15.98 17.32 13.55
CA LYS A 574 -17.26 17.93 13.14
C LYS A 574 -17.89 17.32 11.90
N GLY A 575 -17.32 16.26 11.32
CA GLY A 575 -17.85 15.60 10.12
C GLY A 575 -17.51 16.33 8.81
N GLY A 576 -16.38 17.02 8.77
CA GLY A 576 -15.93 17.74 7.58
C GLY A 576 -16.85 18.88 7.16
N GLY A 577 -16.82 19.23 5.87
CA GLY A 577 -17.62 20.33 5.33
C GLY A 577 -19.12 20.08 5.40
N GLY A 578 -19.56 18.84 5.20
CA GLY A 578 -20.97 18.46 5.34
C GLY A 578 -21.47 18.60 6.77
N GLY A 579 -20.68 18.15 7.76
CA GLY A 579 -20.99 18.33 9.17
C GLY A 579 -20.95 19.80 9.63
N LEU A 580 -20.19 20.65 8.93
CA LEU A 580 -20.21 22.11 9.10
C LEU A 580 -21.42 22.78 8.43
N GLY A 581 -22.23 22.03 7.66
CA GLY A 581 -23.41 22.52 6.98
C GLY A 581 -23.16 23.17 5.61
N PHE A 582 -22.03 22.86 4.96
CA PHE A 582 -21.77 23.34 3.61
C PHE A 582 -22.65 22.61 2.59
N GLU A 583 -23.19 23.33 1.64
CA GLU A 583 -24.02 22.80 0.56
C GLU A 583 -23.15 22.22 -0.58
N ASN A 584 -23.77 21.42 -1.46
CA ASN A 584 -23.15 20.83 -2.66
C ASN A 584 -22.01 19.81 -2.37
N LEU A 585 -22.15 19.07 -1.27
CA LEU A 585 -21.23 18.01 -0.86
C LEU A 585 -21.91 16.63 -0.79
N GLU A 586 -22.89 16.37 -1.68
CA GLU A 586 -23.67 15.11 -1.72
C GLU A 586 -22.78 13.86 -1.90
N HIS A 587 -21.56 14.06 -2.39
CA HIS A 587 -20.56 12.99 -2.59
C HIS A 587 -19.43 13.05 -1.56
N GLN A 588 -19.63 13.71 -0.41
CA GLN A 588 -18.65 13.68 0.67
C GLN A 588 -18.39 12.25 1.11
N THR A 589 -17.11 11.89 1.22
CA THR A 589 -16.67 10.55 1.57
C THR A 589 -16.49 10.37 3.08
N LEU A 590 -16.30 11.47 3.81
CA LEU A 590 -16.29 11.49 5.27
C LEU A 590 -17.73 11.48 5.81
N PRO A 591 -18.06 10.73 6.88
CA PRO A 591 -19.35 10.82 7.54
C PRO A 591 -19.71 12.26 7.94
N PHE A 592 -20.96 12.66 7.74
CA PHE A 592 -21.46 14.00 8.12
C PHE A 592 -21.60 14.16 9.63
N ASP A 593 -21.74 13.06 10.36
CA ASP A 593 -21.96 13.06 11.78
C ASP A 593 -20.70 13.43 12.56
N ASN A 594 -20.91 14.07 13.70
CA ASN A 594 -19.85 14.39 14.65
C ASN A 594 -19.27 13.08 15.22
N LEU A 595 -17.94 12.91 15.18
CA LEU A 595 -17.25 11.75 15.74
C LEU A 595 -17.28 11.70 17.27
N ASN A 596 -17.75 12.78 17.92
CA ASN A 596 -17.85 12.92 19.37
C ASN A 596 -16.50 12.64 20.09
N LEU A 597 -15.42 13.16 19.52
CA LEU A 597 -14.11 13.11 20.15
C LEU A 597 -14.04 14.16 21.26
N THR A 598 -13.59 13.76 22.43
CA THR A 598 -13.28 14.66 23.56
C THR A 598 -11.97 15.40 23.30
N GLU A 599 -11.71 16.51 24.01
CA GLU A 599 -10.42 17.23 23.94
C GLU A 599 -9.24 16.29 24.21
N LYS A 600 -9.34 15.42 25.22
CA LYS A 600 -8.31 14.42 25.52
C LYS A 600 -8.06 13.44 24.36
N GLU A 601 -9.09 13.04 23.62
CA GLU A 601 -8.95 12.17 22.44
C GLU A 601 -8.33 12.91 21.26
N ILE A 602 -8.64 14.20 21.10
CA ILE A 602 -8.00 15.08 20.11
C ILE A 602 -6.50 15.24 20.44
N ASP A 603 -6.15 15.54 21.68
CA ASP A 603 -4.75 15.64 22.13
C ASP A 603 -4.00 14.34 21.87
N ALA A 604 -4.61 13.19 22.17
CA ALA A 604 -4.04 11.87 21.92
C ALA A 604 -3.81 11.60 20.41
N LEU A 605 -4.74 11.98 19.55
CA LEU A 605 -4.57 11.87 18.09
C LEU A 605 -3.42 12.75 17.58
N VAL A 606 -3.32 13.99 18.10
CA VAL A 606 -2.21 14.89 17.76
C VAL A 606 -0.88 14.31 18.25
N ALA A 607 -0.82 13.82 19.50
CA ALA A 607 0.38 13.19 20.05
C ALA A 607 0.81 11.98 19.22
N PHE A 608 -0.15 11.12 18.83
CA PHE A 608 0.13 9.97 17.97
C PHE A 608 0.61 10.40 16.57
N THR A 609 -0.04 11.40 15.94
CA THR A 609 0.37 11.90 14.62
C THR A 609 1.82 12.37 14.63
N LYS A 610 2.29 13.01 15.70
CA LYS A 610 3.69 13.43 15.86
C LYS A 610 4.68 12.26 15.91
N THR A 611 4.24 11.05 16.25
CA THR A 611 5.12 9.87 16.25
C THR A 611 5.55 9.43 14.84
N PHE A 612 4.88 9.91 13.78
CA PHE A 612 5.28 9.69 12.39
C PHE A 612 6.39 10.63 11.90
N THR A 613 6.88 11.54 12.76
CA THR A 613 7.96 12.45 12.41
C THR A 613 9.28 11.70 12.31
N ASP A 614 9.96 11.85 11.17
CA ASP A 614 11.29 11.32 10.90
C ASP A 614 12.09 12.37 10.14
N THR A 615 13.11 12.91 10.82
CA THR A 615 14.00 13.93 10.25
C THR A 615 15.24 13.34 9.60
N ASN A 616 15.44 12.02 9.69
CA ASN A 616 16.56 11.32 9.07
C ASN A 616 16.18 10.91 7.64
N ILE A 617 16.08 11.90 6.76
CA ILE A 617 15.93 11.64 5.33
C ILE A 617 17.20 10.96 4.87
N LYS A 618 17.10 9.81 4.21
CA LYS A 618 18.27 9.16 3.62
C LYS A 618 18.87 10.10 2.56
N ASP A 619 20.05 10.60 2.83
CA ASP A 619 20.89 11.29 1.86
C ASP A 619 21.31 10.35 0.72
#